data_69fff8191a35aa633cf9eafb6209e635
#
_entry.id   69fff8191a35aa633cf9eafb6209e635
#
_cell.length_a   1.000
_cell.length_b   1.000
_cell.length_c   1.000
_cell.angle_alpha   90.00
_cell.angle_beta   90.00
_cell.angle_gamma   90.00
#
_symmetry.space_group_name_H-M   'P 1'
#
loop_
_entity.id
_entity.type
_entity.pdbx_description
1 polymer ?
#
loop_
_entity_poly.entity_id
_entity_poly.type
_entity_poly.pdbx_seq_one_letter_code
_entity_poly.pdbx_strand_id
1 'polypeptide(L)'
;MEQNRVSEPIVVTLDAGGTNFVFGAMQSGKPCAESITLPSQAHDLDLCLSNLVKGFEQIIATLPHKPVAISFAFPGPADYRNGVIGGFLPNFPSFRDGVALGPMLEEHFKIPVFINNDADLFAYGEAAGGALPRINKMLEEAGSAKRYRNLLGFTFGTGFGFGFVMDGKLNLGDNSCVEVFCLKHRDKPQYIVEDGIAIRAVKRVYRELSGDERELEPRDIFNIAEGVLEGNMEAAKESFATQGRVAGDAMATAVTLMDGVIVIGGGLAGASKYFMPALLEEMRSKIATMSGDSLNRVQMSVYNLDDKEEFAKFARGNSKKIKVYGSDKEVVYDPEKRIGITISDIGASNAVSLGAYLYALDNI
;
A
#
# COMPACT_ATOMS: atom_id res chain seq x y z
N MET A 1 8.06 -42.72 17.40
CA MET A 1 7.01 -42.11 16.52
C MET A 1 7.52 -40.77 16.13
N GLU A 2 8.16 -40.64 14.95
CA GLU A 2 8.50 -39.36 14.35
C GLU A 2 7.17 -38.70 13.99
N GLN A 3 6.86 -37.61 14.68
CA GLN A 3 5.80 -36.72 14.27
C GLN A 3 6.16 -36.21 12.86
N ASN A 4 5.40 -36.58 11.84
CA ASN A 4 5.40 -35.93 10.54
C ASN A 4 5.20 -34.43 10.78
N ARG A 5 6.30 -33.69 10.93
CA ARG A 5 6.25 -32.22 10.80
C ARG A 5 5.93 -31.96 9.34
N VAL A 6 4.67 -31.67 9.07
CA VAL A 6 4.29 -31.08 7.77
C VAL A 6 5.19 -29.85 7.62
N SER A 7 6.07 -29.88 6.62
CA SER A 7 6.94 -28.74 6.33
C SER A 7 6.05 -27.53 6.02
N GLU A 8 6.33 -26.40 6.63
CA GLU A 8 5.58 -25.19 6.35
C GLU A 8 5.62 -24.83 4.84
N PRO A 9 4.51 -24.36 4.28
CA PRO A 9 4.43 -24.10 2.85
C PRO A 9 5.41 -23.02 2.40
N ILE A 10 6.06 -23.24 1.26
CA ILE A 10 6.92 -22.28 0.59
C ILE A 10 6.14 -21.66 -0.58
N VAL A 11 6.16 -20.34 -0.68
CA VAL A 11 5.65 -19.58 -1.83
C VAL A 11 6.81 -18.87 -2.50
N VAL A 12 6.93 -19.01 -3.81
CA VAL A 12 7.93 -18.31 -4.60
C VAL A 12 7.40 -16.92 -4.96
N THR A 13 8.25 -15.92 -4.84
CA THR A 13 7.90 -14.51 -5.06
C THR A 13 8.79 -13.88 -6.14
N LEU A 14 8.34 -12.77 -6.70
CA LEU A 14 9.07 -11.98 -7.68
C LEU A 14 8.85 -10.49 -7.40
N ASP A 15 9.93 -9.72 -7.45
CA ASP A 15 9.88 -8.27 -7.64
C ASP A 15 10.13 -7.99 -9.13
N ALA A 16 9.07 -7.56 -9.85
CA ALA A 16 9.09 -7.37 -11.30
C ALA A 16 9.43 -5.93 -11.66
N GLY A 17 10.71 -5.59 -11.66
CA GLY A 17 11.22 -4.31 -12.15
C GLY A 17 11.38 -4.26 -13.67
N GLY A 18 11.22 -3.06 -14.26
CA GLY A 18 11.41 -2.87 -15.71
C GLY A 18 12.82 -3.16 -16.22
N THR A 19 13.83 -3.18 -15.35
CA THR A 19 15.22 -3.49 -15.69
C THR A 19 15.62 -4.90 -15.26
N ASN A 20 15.22 -5.30 -14.06
CA ASN A 20 15.57 -6.59 -13.47
C ASN A 20 14.36 -7.25 -12.84
N PHE A 21 14.37 -8.57 -12.84
CA PHE A 21 13.52 -9.46 -12.05
C PHE A 21 14.31 -9.97 -10.86
N VAL A 22 13.75 -9.85 -9.65
CA VAL A 22 14.37 -10.38 -8.42
C VAL A 22 13.48 -11.48 -7.87
N PHE A 23 13.90 -12.72 -8.04
CA PHE A 23 13.18 -13.91 -7.59
C PHE A 23 13.54 -14.23 -6.15
N GLY A 24 12.56 -14.58 -5.35
CA GLY A 24 12.71 -14.97 -3.96
C GLY A 24 11.78 -16.11 -3.58
N ALA A 25 11.89 -16.56 -2.35
CA ALA A 25 10.96 -17.52 -1.77
C ALA A 25 10.73 -17.20 -0.30
N MET A 26 9.49 -17.40 0.15
CA MET A 26 9.07 -17.14 1.52
C MET A 26 8.50 -18.39 2.18
N GLN A 27 8.79 -18.52 3.47
CA GLN A 27 8.25 -19.55 4.36
C GLN A 27 8.03 -18.94 5.74
N SER A 28 6.90 -19.20 6.39
CA SER A 28 6.55 -18.61 7.70
C SER A 28 6.64 -17.07 7.72
N GLY A 29 6.29 -16.42 6.60
CA GLY A 29 6.34 -14.97 6.46
C GLY A 29 7.74 -14.36 6.38
N LYS A 30 8.78 -15.16 6.12
CA LYS A 30 10.19 -14.71 6.02
C LYS A 30 10.85 -15.26 4.76
N PRO A 31 11.83 -14.53 4.20
CA PRO A 31 12.66 -15.08 3.13
C PRO A 31 13.33 -16.39 3.57
N CYS A 32 13.29 -17.42 2.70
CA CYS A 32 13.85 -18.75 2.98
C CYS A 32 14.90 -19.21 1.95
N ALA A 33 15.22 -18.37 0.96
CA ALA A 33 16.27 -18.59 -0.02
C ALA A 33 16.98 -17.28 -0.35
N GLU A 34 18.22 -17.37 -0.86
CA GLU A 34 18.90 -16.21 -1.45
C GLU A 34 18.20 -15.81 -2.75
N SER A 35 18.05 -14.50 -2.96
CA SER A 35 17.40 -13.98 -4.15
C SER A 35 18.26 -14.18 -5.40
N ILE A 36 17.58 -14.42 -6.53
CA ILE A 36 18.21 -14.55 -7.85
C ILE A 36 17.75 -13.36 -8.70
N THR A 37 18.70 -12.70 -9.35
CA THR A 37 18.41 -11.54 -10.20
C THR A 37 18.72 -11.87 -11.66
N LEU A 38 17.74 -11.63 -12.53
CA LEU A 38 17.89 -11.72 -13.99
C LEU A 38 17.42 -10.42 -14.65
N PRO A 39 17.95 -10.05 -15.81
CA PRO A 39 17.44 -8.90 -16.57
C PRO A 39 16.01 -9.16 -17.03
N SER A 40 15.14 -8.15 -16.92
CA SER A 40 13.73 -8.30 -17.32
C SER A 40 13.54 -8.38 -18.84
N GLN A 41 14.41 -7.76 -19.62
CA GLN A 41 14.29 -7.66 -21.09
C GLN A 41 12.90 -7.19 -21.56
N ALA A 42 12.33 -6.22 -20.83
CA ALA A 42 10.93 -5.81 -20.91
C ALA A 42 10.44 -5.33 -22.28
N HIS A 43 11.36 -5.04 -23.22
CA HIS A 43 11.06 -4.64 -24.60
C HIS A 43 10.92 -5.83 -25.57
N ASP A 44 11.37 -7.03 -25.19
CA ASP A 44 11.32 -8.25 -25.99
C ASP A 44 10.51 -9.31 -25.22
N LEU A 45 9.33 -9.62 -25.71
CA LEU A 45 8.39 -10.51 -25.01
C LEU A 45 8.97 -11.91 -24.81
N ASP A 46 9.59 -12.50 -25.85
CA ASP A 46 10.08 -13.88 -25.79
C ASP A 46 11.25 -13.99 -24.80
N LEU A 47 12.17 -13.04 -24.82
CA LEU A 47 13.28 -12.98 -23.84
C LEU A 47 12.78 -12.69 -22.43
N CYS A 48 11.79 -11.80 -22.28
CA CYS A 48 11.18 -11.47 -21.00
C CYS A 48 10.54 -12.71 -20.37
N LEU A 49 9.68 -13.41 -21.11
CA LEU A 49 9.00 -14.63 -20.64
C LEU A 49 9.99 -15.76 -20.39
N SER A 50 11.01 -15.92 -21.24
CA SER A 50 12.09 -16.90 -21.03
C SER A 50 12.85 -16.64 -19.74
N ASN A 51 13.19 -15.37 -19.44
CA ASN A 51 13.88 -15.01 -18.20
C ASN A 51 12.98 -15.17 -16.97
N LEU A 52 11.67 -14.94 -17.09
CA LEU A 52 10.72 -15.24 -16.02
C LEU A 52 10.72 -16.73 -15.66
N VAL A 53 10.53 -17.59 -16.66
CA VAL A 53 10.54 -19.05 -16.47
C VAL A 53 11.87 -19.50 -15.87
N LYS A 54 12.98 -19.10 -16.46
CA LYS A 54 14.34 -19.44 -16.01
C LYS A 54 14.61 -19.02 -14.57
N GLY A 55 14.18 -17.82 -14.19
CA GLY A 55 14.38 -17.31 -12.82
C GLY A 55 13.57 -18.10 -11.80
N PHE A 56 12.32 -18.42 -12.10
CA PHE A 56 11.50 -19.28 -11.26
C PHE A 56 12.07 -20.72 -11.18
N GLU A 57 12.55 -21.30 -12.28
CA GLU A 57 13.23 -22.60 -12.24
C GLU A 57 14.46 -22.57 -11.32
N GLN A 58 15.30 -21.55 -11.45
CA GLN A 58 16.50 -21.41 -10.65
C GLN A 58 16.20 -21.29 -9.16
N ILE A 59 15.25 -20.43 -8.76
CA ILE A 59 14.92 -20.27 -7.34
C ILE A 59 14.27 -21.54 -6.78
N ILE A 60 13.39 -22.20 -7.53
CA ILE A 60 12.74 -23.45 -7.12
C ILE A 60 13.77 -24.56 -6.92
N ALA A 61 14.81 -24.62 -7.74
CA ALA A 61 15.89 -25.62 -7.61
C ALA A 61 16.72 -25.46 -6.32
N THR A 62 16.70 -24.30 -5.67
CA THR A 62 17.40 -24.08 -4.38
C THR A 62 16.57 -24.48 -3.17
N LEU A 63 15.26 -24.74 -3.35
CA LEU A 63 14.36 -24.99 -2.24
C LEU A 63 14.44 -26.42 -1.71
N PRO A 64 14.23 -26.63 -0.40
CA PRO A 64 14.30 -27.97 0.21
C PRO A 64 13.15 -28.89 -0.20
N HIS A 65 12.04 -28.33 -0.67
CA HIS A 65 10.87 -29.05 -1.18
C HIS A 65 10.09 -28.18 -2.18
N LYS A 66 9.18 -28.79 -2.93
CA LYS A 66 8.37 -28.12 -3.95
C LYS A 66 7.54 -27.00 -3.31
N PRO A 67 7.54 -25.76 -3.88
CA PRO A 67 6.68 -24.67 -3.41
C PRO A 67 5.20 -25.01 -3.69
N VAL A 68 4.31 -24.42 -2.89
CA VAL A 68 2.85 -24.61 -3.02
C VAL A 68 2.24 -23.66 -4.04
N ALA A 69 2.87 -22.51 -4.28
CA ALA A 69 2.41 -21.49 -5.23
C ALA A 69 3.55 -20.59 -5.69
N ILE A 70 3.29 -19.86 -6.78
CA ILE A 70 4.02 -18.65 -7.19
C ILE A 70 3.08 -17.47 -6.95
N SER A 71 3.54 -16.41 -6.29
CA SER A 71 2.73 -15.22 -6.04
C SER A 71 3.58 -13.95 -6.06
N PHE A 72 3.17 -12.95 -6.85
CA PHE A 72 4.00 -11.77 -7.04
C PHE A 72 3.21 -10.54 -7.50
N ALA A 73 3.85 -9.37 -7.36
CA ALA A 73 3.40 -8.13 -7.93
C ALA A 73 3.82 -8.00 -9.39
N PHE A 74 2.90 -7.54 -10.24
CA PHE A 74 3.22 -7.12 -11.59
C PHE A 74 2.47 -5.82 -11.92
N PRO A 75 3.10 -4.84 -12.60
CA PRO A 75 2.44 -3.58 -12.90
C PRO A 75 1.22 -3.77 -13.82
N GLY A 76 0.19 -2.93 -13.58
CA GLY A 76 -1.02 -2.86 -14.39
C GLY A 76 -0.97 -1.75 -15.44
N PRO A 77 -2.05 -1.64 -16.22
CA PRO A 77 -3.35 -2.31 -16.05
C PRO A 77 -3.32 -3.81 -16.39
N ALA A 78 -4.18 -4.58 -15.73
CA ALA A 78 -4.22 -6.04 -15.90
C ALA A 78 -5.58 -6.63 -15.49
N ASP A 79 -5.90 -7.79 -16.01
CA ASP A 79 -6.92 -8.68 -15.45
C ASP A 79 -6.23 -9.63 -14.45
N TYR A 80 -6.06 -9.14 -13.22
CA TYR A 80 -5.33 -9.87 -12.18
C TYR A 80 -6.01 -11.19 -11.81
N ARG A 81 -7.35 -11.26 -11.85
CA ARG A 81 -8.10 -12.49 -11.55
C ARG A 81 -7.76 -13.63 -12.50
N ASN A 82 -7.56 -13.32 -13.77
CA ASN A 82 -7.22 -14.29 -14.81
C ASN A 82 -5.71 -14.34 -15.10
N GLY A 83 -4.90 -13.54 -14.41
CA GLY A 83 -3.45 -13.49 -14.60
C GLY A 83 -3.03 -13.01 -16.00
N VAL A 84 -3.84 -12.13 -16.62
CA VAL A 84 -3.58 -11.56 -17.95
C VAL A 84 -3.08 -10.13 -17.82
N ILE A 85 -1.87 -9.88 -18.28
CA ILE A 85 -1.22 -8.56 -18.23
C ILE A 85 -1.32 -7.92 -19.61
N GLY A 86 -1.77 -6.66 -19.70
CA GLY A 86 -1.88 -5.97 -20.99
C GLY A 86 -2.24 -4.50 -20.85
N GLY A 87 -2.27 -3.77 -21.96
CA GLY A 87 -2.59 -2.35 -22.01
C GLY A 87 -1.36 -1.45 -21.95
N PHE A 88 -1.50 -0.22 -21.46
CA PHE A 88 -0.40 0.74 -21.41
C PHE A 88 0.50 0.51 -20.20
N LEU A 89 1.63 -0.17 -20.45
CA LEU A 89 2.66 -0.46 -19.45
C LEU A 89 4.00 0.14 -19.92
N PRO A 90 4.37 1.34 -19.45
CA PRO A 90 5.63 2.00 -19.89
C PRO A 90 6.88 1.16 -19.65
N ASN A 91 6.91 0.42 -18.52
CA ASN A 91 8.05 -0.40 -18.12
C ASN A 91 8.07 -1.78 -18.77
N PHE A 92 6.96 -2.21 -19.37
CA PHE A 92 6.80 -3.51 -20.05
C PHE A 92 6.03 -3.34 -21.36
N PRO A 93 6.58 -2.60 -22.34
CA PRO A 93 5.86 -2.28 -23.58
C PRO A 93 5.54 -3.50 -24.43
N SER A 94 6.29 -4.60 -24.27
CA SER A 94 6.05 -5.87 -24.98
C SER A 94 4.77 -6.60 -24.54
N PHE A 95 4.20 -6.23 -23.37
CA PHE A 95 2.95 -6.82 -22.85
C PHE A 95 1.68 -6.12 -23.37
N ARG A 96 1.80 -5.04 -24.15
CA ARG A 96 0.69 -4.16 -24.54
C ARG A 96 -0.52 -4.90 -25.11
N ASP A 97 -0.30 -5.92 -25.94
CA ASP A 97 -1.37 -6.63 -26.67
C ASP A 97 -2.03 -7.74 -25.83
N GLY A 98 -1.62 -7.90 -24.59
CA GLY A 98 -2.13 -8.90 -23.66
C GLY A 98 -1.28 -10.18 -23.64
N VAL A 99 -0.87 -10.57 -22.43
CA VAL A 99 -0.08 -11.78 -22.17
C VAL A 99 -0.76 -12.56 -21.05
N ALA A 100 -1.15 -13.81 -21.31
CA ALA A 100 -1.71 -14.72 -20.32
C ALA A 100 -0.59 -15.26 -19.42
N LEU A 101 0.02 -14.37 -18.63
CA LEU A 101 1.23 -14.64 -17.84
C LEU A 101 0.97 -15.68 -16.73
N GLY A 102 -0.12 -15.52 -15.96
CA GLY A 102 -0.52 -16.47 -14.92
C GLY A 102 -0.74 -17.87 -15.50
N PRO A 103 -1.66 -18.04 -16.47
CA PRO A 103 -1.90 -19.33 -17.11
C PRO A 103 -0.65 -19.99 -17.73
N MET A 104 0.24 -19.19 -18.33
CA MET A 104 1.50 -19.70 -18.88
C MET A 104 2.40 -20.30 -17.78
N LEU A 105 2.56 -19.57 -16.66
CA LEU A 105 3.37 -20.04 -15.54
C LEU A 105 2.72 -21.25 -14.84
N GLU A 106 1.40 -21.28 -14.67
CA GLU A 106 0.67 -22.44 -14.13
C GLU A 106 0.86 -23.68 -14.98
N GLU A 107 0.75 -23.53 -16.32
CA GLU A 107 0.96 -24.64 -17.25
C GLU A 107 2.41 -25.18 -17.17
N HIS A 108 3.40 -24.29 -16.97
CA HIS A 108 4.80 -24.68 -16.88
C HIS A 108 5.16 -25.36 -15.54
N PHE A 109 4.79 -24.73 -14.42
CA PHE A 109 5.20 -25.17 -13.08
C PHE A 109 4.25 -26.16 -12.41
N LYS A 110 3.02 -26.30 -12.91
CA LYS A 110 1.96 -27.16 -12.34
C LYS A 110 1.69 -26.89 -10.87
N ILE A 111 1.68 -25.61 -10.52
CA ILE A 111 1.26 -25.06 -9.20
C ILE A 111 0.47 -23.78 -9.45
N PRO A 112 -0.41 -23.35 -8.52
CA PRO A 112 -1.16 -22.11 -8.62
C PRO A 112 -0.25 -20.88 -8.76
N VAL A 113 -0.68 -19.90 -9.55
CA VAL A 113 0.01 -18.63 -9.77
C VAL A 113 -0.92 -17.47 -9.48
N PHE A 114 -0.50 -16.58 -8.58
CA PHE A 114 -1.26 -15.40 -8.19
C PHE A 114 -0.48 -14.14 -8.59
N ILE A 115 -1.11 -13.27 -9.37
CA ILE A 115 -0.55 -11.98 -9.78
C ILE A 115 -1.48 -10.89 -9.30
N ASN A 116 -0.93 -9.84 -8.68
CA ASN A 116 -1.67 -8.68 -8.22
C ASN A 116 -0.89 -7.40 -8.50
N ASN A 117 -1.50 -6.23 -8.25
CA ASN A 117 -0.80 -4.96 -8.23
C ASN A 117 0.10 -4.86 -6.98
N ASP A 118 1.16 -4.07 -7.04
CA ASP A 118 2.07 -3.86 -5.92
C ASP A 118 1.39 -3.17 -4.72
N ALA A 119 0.53 -2.19 -4.97
CA ALA A 119 -0.23 -1.52 -3.92
C ALA A 119 -1.30 -2.43 -3.30
N ASP A 120 -1.89 -3.34 -4.07
CA ASP A 120 -2.80 -4.37 -3.57
C ASP A 120 -2.10 -5.32 -2.61
N LEU A 121 -0.93 -5.84 -3.03
CA LEU A 121 -0.14 -6.72 -2.17
C LEU A 121 0.44 -5.98 -0.96
N PHE A 122 0.81 -4.71 -1.11
CA PHE A 122 1.18 -3.87 0.03
C PHE A 122 0.03 -3.80 1.06
N ALA A 123 -1.17 -3.44 0.61
CA ALA A 123 -2.33 -3.35 1.48
C ALA A 123 -2.67 -4.70 2.13
N TYR A 124 -2.58 -5.79 1.37
CA TYR A 124 -2.83 -7.14 1.87
C TYR A 124 -1.80 -7.57 2.92
N GLY A 125 -0.52 -7.33 2.68
CA GLY A 125 0.56 -7.62 3.62
C GLY A 125 0.41 -6.85 4.94
N GLU A 126 0.06 -5.56 4.86
CA GLU A 126 -0.21 -4.74 6.03
C GLU A 126 -1.50 -5.14 6.78
N ALA A 127 -2.49 -5.64 6.07
CA ALA A 127 -3.73 -6.12 6.68
C ALA A 127 -3.59 -7.50 7.33
N ALA A 128 -2.88 -8.43 6.70
CA ALA A 128 -2.77 -9.81 7.16
C ALA A 128 -1.63 -10.05 8.15
N GLY A 129 -0.50 -9.36 8.00
CA GLY A 129 0.70 -9.60 8.80
C GLY A 129 1.45 -8.36 9.31
N GLY A 130 1.03 -7.14 8.92
CA GLY A 130 1.71 -5.89 9.24
C GLY A 130 0.94 -5.01 10.23
N ALA A 131 0.58 -3.81 9.78
CA ALA A 131 0.02 -2.75 10.62
C ALA A 131 -1.32 -3.10 11.26
N LEU A 132 -2.25 -3.75 10.56
CA LEU A 132 -3.60 -3.99 11.09
C LEU A 132 -3.59 -4.92 12.33
N PRO A 133 -2.94 -6.10 12.30
CA PRO A 133 -2.82 -6.93 13.51
C PRO A 133 -2.03 -6.22 14.62
N ARG A 134 -0.99 -5.43 14.30
CA ARG A 134 -0.26 -4.62 15.27
C ARG A 134 -1.16 -3.60 15.96
N ILE A 135 -1.93 -2.83 15.22
CA ILE A 135 -2.86 -1.82 15.74
C ILE A 135 -3.92 -2.49 16.63
N ASN A 136 -4.50 -3.60 16.19
CA ASN A 136 -5.49 -4.33 16.98
C ASN A 136 -4.91 -4.87 18.29
N LYS A 137 -3.66 -5.34 18.29
CA LYS A 137 -2.93 -5.76 19.49
C LYS A 137 -2.69 -4.57 20.43
N MET A 138 -2.22 -3.43 19.91
CA MET A 138 -2.02 -2.21 20.71
C MET A 138 -3.34 -1.71 21.32
N LEU A 139 -4.46 -1.79 20.60
CA LEU A 139 -5.78 -1.47 21.12
C LEU A 139 -6.21 -2.42 22.25
N GLU A 140 -5.90 -3.71 22.11
CA GLU A 140 -6.16 -4.70 23.16
C GLU A 140 -5.36 -4.43 24.42
N GLU A 141 -4.07 -4.18 24.28
CA GLU A 141 -3.16 -3.83 25.38
C GLU A 141 -3.59 -2.53 26.10
N ALA A 142 -4.17 -1.58 25.36
CA ALA A 142 -4.76 -0.35 25.90
C ALA A 142 -6.16 -0.54 26.50
N GLY A 143 -6.72 -1.77 26.51
CA GLY A 143 -8.05 -2.06 27.05
C GLY A 143 -9.21 -1.56 26.17
N SER A 144 -8.96 -1.19 24.92
CA SER A 144 -10.01 -0.76 23.98
C SER A 144 -10.84 -1.94 23.50
N ALA A 145 -12.16 -1.77 23.45
CA ALA A 145 -13.07 -2.76 22.84
C ALA A 145 -13.09 -2.67 21.29
N LYS A 146 -12.53 -1.62 20.71
CA LYS A 146 -12.53 -1.41 19.26
C LYS A 146 -11.53 -2.34 18.57
N ARG A 147 -11.97 -2.95 17.46
CA ARG A 147 -11.10 -3.72 16.56
C ARG A 147 -11.41 -3.30 15.13
N TYR A 148 -10.38 -3.18 14.32
CA TYR A 148 -10.47 -2.82 12.90
C TYR A 148 -10.31 -4.09 12.06
N ARG A 149 -11.00 -4.14 10.93
CA ARG A 149 -10.99 -5.27 9.97
C ARG A 149 -10.64 -4.82 8.57
N ASN A 150 -10.83 -3.52 8.30
CA ASN A 150 -10.61 -2.93 6.99
C ASN A 150 -9.33 -2.11 7.02
N LEU A 151 -8.57 -2.16 5.93
CA LEU A 151 -7.34 -1.40 5.75
C LEU A 151 -7.29 -0.80 4.35
N LEU A 152 -6.95 0.48 4.27
CA LEU A 152 -6.61 1.19 3.04
C LEU A 152 -5.08 1.38 3.03
N GLY A 153 -4.42 0.74 2.08
CA GLY A 153 -2.98 0.89 1.86
C GLY A 153 -2.69 1.92 0.78
N PHE A 154 -1.80 2.85 1.06
CA PHE A 154 -1.35 3.85 0.09
C PHE A 154 0.17 3.79 -0.06
N THR A 155 0.67 3.80 -1.28
CA THR A 155 2.10 3.86 -1.55
C THR A 155 2.49 5.16 -2.22
N PHE A 156 3.40 5.92 -1.59
CA PHE A 156 3.97 7.16 -2.09
C PHE A 156 5.34 6.88 -2.71
N GLY A 157 5.41 6.88 -4.02
CA GLY A 157 6.62 6.52 -4.75
C GLY A 157 6.66 7.14 -6.15
N THR A 158 7.10 6.37 -7.15
CA THR A 158 7.04 6.76 -8.56
C THR A 158 5.61 7.10 -8.99
N GLY A 159 4.64 6.36 -8.44
CA GLY A 159 3.21 6.62 -8.54
C GLY A 159 2.57 6.85 -7.19
N PHE A 160 1.24 6.92 -7.20
CA PHE A 160 0.36 6.95 -6.04
C PHE A 160 -0.51 5.68 -6.04
N GLY A 161 0.02 4.61 -5.45
CA GLY A 161 -0.65 3.32 -5.42
C GLY A 161 -1.68 3.23 -4.30
N PHE A 162 -2.69 2.39 -4.53
CA PHE A 162 -3.79 2.14 -3.60
C PHE A 162 -4.18 0.67 -3.61
N GLY A 163 -4.42 0.11 -2.44
CA GLY A 163 -5.03 -1.20 -2.25
C GLY A 163 -6.02 -1.17 -1.08
N PHE A 164 -7.07 -1.97 -1.17
CA PHE A 164 -8.13 -2.01 -0.16
C PHE A 164 -8.43 -3.43 0.29
N VAL A 165 -8.35 -3.65 1.59
CA VAL A 165 -8.70 -4.92 2.25
C VAL A 165 -9.92 -4.71 3.12
N MET A 166 -10.98 -5.50 2.88
CA MET A 166 -12.23 -5.48 3.62
C MET A 166 -12.50 -6.86 4.22
N ASP A 167 -12.70 -6.89 5.54
CA ASP A 167 -12.93 -8.15 6.30
C ASP A 167 -11.88 -9.23 5.99
N GLY A 168 -10.60 -8.83 5.87
CA GLY A 168 -9.47 -9.72 5.60
C GLY A 168 -9.34 -10.16 4.13
N LYS A 169 -10.14 -9.62 3.21
CA LYS A 169 -10.09 -9.94 1.77
C LYS A 169 -9.67 -8.75 0.96
N LEU A 170 -8.75 -8.97 0.03
CA LEU A 170 -8.35 -7.98 -0.96
C LEU A 170 -9.51 -7.68 -1.91
N ASN A 171 -9.81 -6.41 -2.11
CA ASN A 171 -10.90 -5.95 -2.96
C ASN A 171 -10.36 -5.36 -4.25
N LEU A 172 -10.35 -6.14 -5.30
CA LEU A 172 -9.90 -5.74 -6.64
C LEU A 172 -11.01 -5.07 -7.48
N GLY A 173 -12.26 -5.10 -7.02
CA GLY A 173 -13.42 -4.75 -7.84
C GLY A 173 -13.67 -5.78 -8.94
N ASP A 174 -14.58 -5.48 -9.86
CA ASP A 174 -14.92 -6.38 -10.96
C ASP A 174 -13.91 -6.33 -12.12
N ASN A 175 -13.19 -5.23 -12.24
CA ASN A 175 -12.29 -4.95 -13.39
C ASN A 175 -10.82 -4.78 -12.96
N SER A 176 -10.45 -5.20 -11.77
CA SER A 176 -9.12 -4.93 -11.18
C SER A 176 -8.72 -3.44 -11.25
N CYS A 177 -9.68 -2.54 -10.99
CA CYS A 177 -9.54 -1.09 -11.15
C CYS A 177 -9.96 -0.32 -9.89
N VAL A 178 -9.77 -0.91 -8.71
CA VAL A 178 -9.96 -0.19 -7.43
C VAL A 178 -8.72 0.67 -7.19
N GLU A 179 -8.72 1.88 -7.73
CA GLU A 179 -7.59 2.78 -7.79
C GLU A 179 -7.98 4.22 -7.47
N VAL A 180 -7.04 4.99 -6.93
CA VAL A 180 -7.25 6.40 -6.59
C VAL A 180 -6.37 7.38 -7.38
N PHE A 181 -5.35 6.92 -8.08
CA PHE A 181 -4.38 7.79 -8.78
C PHE A 181 -5.03 8.76 -9.76
N CYS A 182 -6.16 8.36 -10.38
CA CYS A 182 -6.91 9.14 -11.37
C CYS A 182 -8.01 10.04 -10.78
N LEU A 183 -8.14 10.13 -9.45
CA LEU A 183 -8.98 11.17 -8.84
C LEU A 183 -8.49 12.55 -9.27
N LYS A 184 -9.38 13.54 -9.23
CA LYS A 184 -9.02 14.92 -9.58
C LYS A 184 -8.07 15.50 -8.54
N HIS A 185 -7.03 16.17 -9.01
CA HIS A 185 -6.15 16.95 -8.13
C HIS A 185 -6.95 18.09 -7.47
N ARG A 186 -6.90 18.24 -6.15
CA ARG A 186 -7.72 19.19 -5.38
C ARG A 186 -7.62 20.63 -5.86
N ASP A 187 -6.40 21.12 -6.13
CA ASP A 187 -6.15 22.52 -6.49
C ASP A 187 -6.09 22.75 -8.01
N LYS A 188 -5.93 21.69 -8.78
CA LYS A 188 -5.78 21.71 -10.25
C LYS A 188 -6.64 20.60 -10.87
N PRO A 189 -7.98 20.72 -10.84
CA PRO A 189 -8.92 19.63 -11.15
C PRO A 189 -8.88 19.12 -12.61
N GLN A 190 -8.10 19.74 -13.47
CA GLN A 190 -7.78 19.26 -14.83
C GLN A 190 -6.68 18.20 -14.88
N TYR A 191 -5.97 17.95 -13.77
CA TYR A 191 -4.93 16.96 -13.63
C TYR A 191 -5.34 15.84 -12.70
N ILE A 192 -4.65 14.70 -12.78
CA ILE A 192 -4.83 13.58 -11.86
C ILE A 192 -4.17 13.86 -10.51
N VAL A 193 -4.72 13.28 -9.45
CA VAL A 193 -4.21 13.50 -8.07
C VAL A 193 -2.78 13.02 -7.90
N GLU A 194 -2.37 11.97 -8.63
CA GLU A 194 -1.00 11.44 -8.59
C GLU A 194 0.06 12.51 -8.94
N ASP A 195 -0.28 13.45 -9.81
CA ASP A 195 0.61 14.58 -10.16
C ASP A 195 0.87 15.54 -8.98
N GLY A 196 0.11 15.42 -7.90
CA GLY A 196 0.33 16.17 -6.66
C GLY A 196 1.00 15.35 -5.54
N ILE A 197 1.20 14.03 -5.72
CA ILE A 197 1.63 13.13 -4.66
C ILE A 197 2.94 12.38 -4.98
N ALA A 198 3.11 11.90 -6.22
CA ALA A 198 4.24 11.10 -6.64
C ALA A 198 5.59 11.85 -6.56
N ILE A 199 6.70 11.12 -6.70
CA ILE A 199 8.08 11.67 -6.70
C ILE A 199 8.20 12.92 -7.58
N ARG A 200 7.62 12.89 -8.79
CA ARG A 200 7.66 14.02 -9.72
C ARG A 200 6.97 15.28 -9.19
N ALA A 201 5.97 15.12 -8.32
CA ALA A 201 5.28 16.24 -7.69
C ALA A 201 6.19 16.96 -6.68
N VAL A 202 6.84 16.22 -5.80
CA VAL A 202 7.79 16.77 -4.81
C VAL A 202 8.93 17.52 -5.51
N LYS A 203 9.53 16.91 -6.54
CA LYS A 203 10.61 17.52 -7.34
C LYS A 203 10.15 18.81 -8.04
N ARG A 204 8.96 18.77 -8.65
CA ARG A 204 8.38 19.95 -9.33
C ARG A 204 8.09 21.09 -8.36
N VAL A 205 7.39 20.80 -7.25
CA VAL A 205 7.01 21.84 -6.28
C VAL A 205 8.25 22.47 -5.64
N TYR A 206 9.26 21.65 -5.29
CA TYR A 206 10.53 22.20 -4.79
C TYR A 206 11.16 23.16 -5.79
N ARG A 207 11.29 22.76 -7.08
CA ARG A 207 11.85 23.59 -8.14
C ARG A 207 11.06 24.90 -8.32
N GLU A 208 9.72 24.80 -8.37
CA GLU A 208 8.83 25.95 -8.53
C GLU A 208 8.99 26.98 -7.37
N LEU A 209 9.19 26.51 -6.13
CA LEU A 209 9.28 27.38 -4.96
C LEU A 209 10.70 27.91 -4.72
N SER A 210 11.73 27.15 -5.04
CA SER A 210 13.13 27.49 -4.76
C SER A 210 13.84 28.17 -5.91
N GLY A 211 13.40 27.94 -7.16
CA GLY A 211 14.15 28.31 -8.37
C GLY A 211 15.40 27.47 -8.60
N ASP A 212 15.55 26.34 -7.88
CA ASP A 212 16.71 25.45 -7.98
C ASP A 212 16.57 24.53 -9.21
N GLU A 213 17.47 24.69 -10.18
CA GLU A 213 17.45 23.94 -11.43
C GLU A 213 18.25 22.63 -11.40
N ARG A 214 18.81 22.25 -10.23
CA ARG A 214 19.53 20.98 -10.08
C ARG A 214 18.57 19.80 -10.27
N GLU A 215 19.07 18.71 -10.86
CA GLU A 215 18.35 17.45 -10.89
C GLU A 215 18.48 16.74 -9.54
N LEU A 216 17.53 17.01 -8.65
CA LEU A 216 17.48 16.48 -7.28
C LEU A 216 16.52 15.32 -7.19
N GLU A 217 16.91 14.30 -6.42
CA GLU A 217 16.02 13.23 -6.02
C GLU A 217 15.28 13.58 -4.71
N PRO A 218 14.14 12.94 -4.37
CA PRO A 218 13.41 13.24 -3.15
C PRO A 218 14.25 13.17 -1.88
N ARG A 219 15.26 12.29 -1.87
CA ARG A 219 16.22 12.19 -0.76
C ARG A 219 17.06 13.46 -0.62
N ASP A 220 17.46 14.08 -1.75
CA ASP A 220 18.21 15.32 -1.72
C ASP A 220 17.34 16.46 -1.21
N ILE A 221 16.09 16.54 -1.66
CA ILE A 221 15.11 17.53 -1.18
C ILE A 221 14.85 17.32 0.31
N PHE A 222 14.74 16.08 0.77
CA PHE A 222 14.64 15.77 2.19
C PHE A 222 15.89 16.24 2.96
N ASN A 223 17.09 15.98 2.45
CA ASN A 223 18.34 16.44 3.07
C ASN A 223 18.45 17.97 3.09
N ILE A 224 17.90 18.67 2.10
CA ILE A 224 17.76 20.14 2.11
C ILE A 224 16.80 20.57 3.25
N ALA A 225 15.66 19.91 3.37
CA ALA A 225 14.69 20.19 4.43
C ALA A 225 15.28 19.97 5.84
N GLU A 226 16.25 19.04 5.97
CA GLU A 226 16.99 18.77 7.22
C GLU A 226 18.18 19.74 7.44
N GLY A 227 18.54 20.56 6.46
CA GLY A 227 19.74 21.41 6.53
C GLY A 227 21.05 20.63 6.34
N VAL A 228 20.99 19.39 5.85
CA VAL A 228 22.17 18.54 5.56
C VAL A 228 22.76 18.85 4.19
N LEU A 229 21.92 19.20 3.24
CA LEU A 229 22.30 19.61 1.89
C LEU A 229 21.96 21.09 1.68
N GLU A 230 22.82 21.82 1.00
CA GLU A 230 22.61 23.23 0.66
C GLU A 230 21.40 23.40 -0.28
N GLY A 231 20.52 24.34 0.05
CA GLY A 231 19.34 24.66 -0.73
C GLY A 231 18.30 25.46 0.07
N ASN A 232 17.13 25.66 -0.54
CA ASN A 232 16.03 26.37 0.14
C ASN A 232 15.26 25.40 1.04
N MET A 233 15.55 25.44 2.33
CA MET A 233 14.97 24.56 3.35
C MET A 233 13.44 24.69 3.44
N GLU A 234 12.92 25.92 3.39
CA GLU A 234 11.48 26.14 3.51
C GLU A 234 10.73 25.66 2.27
N ALA A 235 11.29 25.85 1.07
CA ALA A 235 10.74 25.28 -0.16
C ALA A 235 10.75 23.75 -0.14
N ALA A 236 11.80 23.15 0.43
CA ALA A 236 11.89 21.69 0.56
C ALA A 236 10.83 21.14 1.53
N LYS A 237 10.64 21.74 2.69
CA LYS A 237 9.58 21.37 3.64
C LYS A 237 8.19 21.55 3.01
N GLU A 238 7.97 22.68 2.34
CA GLU A 238 6.68 23.00 1.72
C GLU A 238 6.36 22.07 0.53
N SER A 239 7.36 21.54 -0.18
CA SER A 239 7.12 20.56 -1.24
C SER A 239 6.48 19.27 -0.68
N PHE A 240 6.96 18.77 0.45
CA PHE A 240 6.35 17.63 1.14
C PHE A 240 5.01 17.98 1.80
N ALA A 241 4.87 19.18 2.37
CA ALA A 241 3.60 19.63 2.94
C ALA A 241 2.51 19.74 1.87
N THR A 242 2.85 20.23 0.67
CA THR A 242 1.95 20.27 -0.48
C THR A 242 1.53 18.87 -0.91
N GLN A 243 2.47 17.91 -0.99
CA GLN A 243 2.15 16.50 -1.20
C GLN A 243 1.14 16.00 -0.15
N GLY A 244 1.37 16.32 1.12
CA GLY A 244 0.49 15.92 2.23
C GLY A 244 -0.94 16.45 2.07
N ARG A 245 -1.12 17.72 1.70
CA ARG A 245 -2.44 18.31 1.47
C ARG A 245 -3.20 17.61 0.33
N VAL A 246 -2.52 17.35 -0.78
CA VAL A 246 -3.14 16.65 -1.93
C VAL A 246 -3.49 15.22 -1.58
N ALA A 247 -2.60 14.51 -0.88
CA ALA A 247 -2.84 13.15 -0.40
C ALA A 247 -4.00 13.10 0.61
N GLY A 248 -4.08 14.07 1.52
CA GLY A 248 -5.15 14.18 2.52
C GLY A 248 -6.54 14.28 1.91
N ASP A 249 -6.70 15.04 0.83
CA ASP A 249 -7.98 15.14 0.10
C ASP A 249 -8.36 13.81 -0.58
N ALA A 250 -7.41 13.16 -1.25
CA ALA A 250 -7.64 11.85 -1.86
C ALA A 250 -7.99 10.78 -0.82
N MET A 251 -7.26 10.74 0.29
CA MET A 251 -7.50 9.80 1.39
C MET A 251 -8.83 10.07 2.09
N ALA A 252 -9.22 11.34 2.27
CA ALA A 252 -10.52 11.70 2.82
C ALA A 252 -11.66 11.19 1.92
N THR A 253 -11.48 11.24 0.59
CA THR A 253 -12.43 10.67 -0.37
C THR A 253 -12.49 9.14 -0.25
N ALA A 254 -11.35 8.46 -0.28
CA ALA A 254 -11.29 7.00 -0.19
C ALA A 254 -11.88 6.48 1.13
N VAL A 255 -11.48 7.04 2.28
CA VAL A 255 -11.94 6.56 3.59
C VAL A 255 -13.41 6.87 3.85
N THR A 256 -13.97 7.89 3.22
CA THR A 256 -15.42 8.18 3.28
C THR A 256 -16.24 7.05 2.66
N LEU A 257 -15.72 6.39 1.64
CA LEU A 257 -16.38 5.30 0.92
C LEU A 257 -16.08 3.93 1.55
N MET A 258 -14.87 3.73 2.07
CA MET A 258 -14.36 2.40 2.41
C MET A 258 -14.19 2.13 3.91
N ASP A 259 -14.18 3.14 4.75
CA ASP A 259 -14.11 3.09 6.23
C ASP A 259 -13.14 2.03 6.78
N GLY A 260 -11.89 2.41 6.97
CA GLY A 260 -10.83 1.52 7.48
C GLY A 260 -9.60 2.28 7.97
N VAL A 261 -8.68 1.58 8.62
CA VAL A 261 -7.38 2.12 9.02
C VAL A 261 -6.55 2.42 7.77
N ILE A 262 -5.84 3.53 7.78
CA ILE A 262 -4.97 3.94 6.68
C ILE A 262 -3.52 3.61 7.03
N VAL A 263 -2.82 2.96 6.09
CA VAL A 263 -1.38 2.70 6.16
C VAL A 263 -0.69 3.29 4.95
N ILE A 264 0.38 4.05 5.20
CA ILE A 264 1.17 4.71 4.15
C ILE A 264 2.54 4.03 4.05
N GLY A 265 2.92 3.63 2.86
CA GLY A 265 4.24 3.10 2.52
C GLY A 265 4.86 3.80 1.33
N GLY A 266 5.89 3.18 0.76
CA GLY A 266 6.60 3.72 -0.41
C GLY A 266 7.82 4.56 -0.06
N GLY A 267 8.62 4.89 -1.09
CA GLY A 267 9.91 5.56 -0.90
C GLY A 267 9.83 6.96 -0.29
N LEU A 268 8.67 7.64 -0.40
CA LEU A 268 8.46 8.97 0.18
C LEU A 268 7.95 8.91 1.63
N ALA A 269 7.57 7.74 2.15
CA ALA A 269 7.06 7.59 3.52
C ALA A 269 8.06 8.07 4.59
N GLY A 270 9.37 7.98 4.32
CA GLY A 270 10.41 8.49 5.20
C GLY A 270 10.37 10.00 5.45
N ALA A 271 9.67 10.76 4.60
CA ALA A 271 9.45 12.20 4.77
C ALA A 271 8.17 12.53 5.57
N SER A 272 7.58 11.56 6.26
CA SER A 272 6.28 11.71 6.97
C SER A 272 6.23 12.89 7.92
N LYS A 273 7.31 13.23 8.59
CA LYS A 273 7.36 14.39 9.48
C LYS A 273 7.01 15.72 8.80
N TYR A 274 7.17 15.82 7.48
CA TYR A 274 6.84 17.01 6.70
C TYR A 274 5.48 16.94 6.03
N PHE A 275 5.06 15.79 5.52
CA PHE A 275 3.77 15.68 4.86
C PHE A 275 2.61 15.33 5.81
N MET A 276 2.84 14.57 6.88
CA MET A 276 1.78 14.09 7.78
C MET A 276 0.98 15.22 8.44
N PRO A 277 1.60 16.30 8.95
CA PRO A 277 0.83 17.41 9.54
C PRO A 277 -0.18 18.01 8.56
N ALA A 278 0.24 18.29 7.33
CA ALA A 278 -0.61 18.88 6.30
C ALA A 278 -1.68 17.90 5.78
N LEU A 279 -1.36 16.61 5.70
CA LEU A 279 -2.30 15.55 5.37
C LEU A 279 -3.42 15.46 6.43
N LEU A 280 -3.05 15.45 7.70
CA LEU A 280 -4.01 15.39 8.80
C LEU A 280 -4.87 16.66 8.87
N GLU A 281 -4.29 17.83 8.66
CA GLU A 281 -5.01 19.11 8.61
C GLU A 281 -6.09 19.06 7.53
N GLU A 282 -5.75 18.57 6.32
CA GLU A 282 -6.69 18.42 5.22
C GLU A 282 -7.82 17.45 5.56
N MET A 283 -7.51 16.27 6.06
CA MET A 283 -8.54 15.29 6.42
C MET A 283 -9.44 15.74 7.57
N ARG A 284 -8.92 16.55 8.48
CA ARG A 284 -9.64 17.15 9.62
C ARG A 284 -10.35 18.47 9.27
N SER A 285 -10.20 18.93 8.05
CA SER A 285 -10.79 20.18 7.57
C SER A 285 -12.33 20.12 7.58
N LYS A 286 -12.94 21.24 7.29
CA LYS A 286 -14.40 21.35 7.19
C LYS A 286 -14.81 21.74 5.78
N ILE A 287 -15.98 21.28 5.38
CA ILE A 287 -16.63 21.67 4.14
C ILE A 287 -17.98 22.34 4.44
N ALA A 288 -18.31 23.35 3.69
CA ALA A 288 -19.59 24.05 3.83
C ALA A 288 -20.69 23.35 3.02
N THR A 289 -21.91 23.41 3.54
CA THR A 289 -23.12 23.08 2.77
C THR A 289 -23.64 24.33 2.04
N MET A 290 -24.49 24.16 1.05
CA MET A 290 -25.12 25.26 0.37
C MET A 290 -26.09 26.07 1.28
N SER A 291 -26.55 25.45 2.40
CA SER A 291 -27.34 26.12 3.45
C SER A 291 -26.51 26.95 4.42
N GLY A 292 -25.17 26.91 4.31
CA GLY A 292 -24.25 27.68 5.17
C GLY A 292 -23.76 26.91 6.40
N ASP A 293 -24.18 25.66 6.60
CA ASP A 293 -23.65 24.81 7.66
C ASP A 293 -22.21 24.37 7.37
N SER A 294 -21.48 23.97 8.41
CA SER A 294 -20.12 23.47 8.29
C SER A 294 -20.01 22.04 8.83
N LEU A 295 -19.60 21.12 7.98
CA LEU A 295 -19.43 19.71 8.30
C LEU A 295 -17.95 19.34 8.30
N ASN A 296 -17.56 18.28 9.04
CA ASN A 296 -16.23 17.72 8.92
C ASN A 296 -16.05 17.10 7.53
N ARG A 297 -14.85 17.25 6.94
CA ARG A 297 -14.48 16.66 5.65
C ARG A 297 -14.59 15.13 5.67
N VAL A 298 -14.23 14.52 6.80
CA VAL A 298 -14.41 13.09 7.08
C VAL A 298 -15.32 12.96 8.30
N GLN A 299 -16.31 12.09 8.23
CA GLN A 299 -17.28 11.88 9.32
C GLN A 299 -16.61 11.33 10.59
N MET A 300 -15.51 10.59 10.45
CA MET A 300 -14.74 10.03 11.54
C MET A 300 -13.72 11.03 12.07
N SER A 301 -13.42 10.96 13.35
CA SER A 301 -12.22 11.59 13.93
C SER A 301 -10.97 10.89 13.40
N VAL A 302 -10.01 11.65 12.89
CA VAL A 302 -8.79 11.13 12.27
C VAL A 302 -7.62 11.26 13.25
N TYR A 303 -6.88 10.19 13.50
CA TYR A 303 -5.78 10.13 14.44
C TYR A 303 -4.48 9.67 13.78
N ASN A 304 -3.37 10.32 14.13
CA ASN A 304 -2.03 9.82 13.82
C ASN A 304 -1.65 8.75 14.84
N LEU A 305 -1.55 7.49 14.42
CA LEU A 305 -1.24 6.37 15.32
C LEU A 305 0.24 6.28 15.68
N ASP A 306 1.10 7.00 14.98
CA ASP A 306 2.54 7.08 15.26
C ASP A 306 2.84 8.13 16.34
N ASP A 307 1.86 8.99 16.67
CA ASP A 307 1.90 9.89 17.79
C ASP A 307 1.28 9.24 19.04
N LYS A 308 2.04 9.18 20.14
CA LYS A 308 1.62 8.47 21.37
C LYS A 308 0.39 9.08 22.03
N GLU A 309 0.25 10.40 22.00
CA GLU A 309 -0.89 11.08 22.63
C GLU A 309 -2.16 10.90 21.79
N GLU A 310 -2.02 10.99 20.47
CA GLU A 310 -3.14 10.74 19.55
C GLU A 310 -3.55 9.27 19.60
N PHE A 311 -2.60 8.34 19.64
CA PHE A 311 -2.92 6.92 19.82
C PHE A 311 -3.67 6.65 21.13
N ALA A 312 -3.26 7.26 22.25
CA ALA A 312 -3.96 7.10 23.52
C ALA A 312 -5.41 7.61 23.46
N LYS A 313 -5.67 8.71 22.74
CA LYS A 313 -7.03 9.22 22.48
C LYS A 313 -7.83 8.26 21.60
N PHE A 314 -7.21 7.80 20.51
CA PHE A 314 -7.79 6.82 19.59
C PHE A 314 -8.18 5.50 20.29
N ALA A 315 -7.31 4.97 21.15
CA ALA A 315 -7.58 3.74 21.88
C ALA A 315 -8.70 3.90 22.92
N ARG A 316 -8.69 5.01 23.68
CA ARG A 316 -9.69 5.29 24.72
C ARG A 316 -11.10 5.40 24.14
N GLY A 317 -11.28 6.15 23.04
CA GLY A 317 -12.60 6.47 22.50
C GLY A 317 -13.53 7.16 23.48
N ASN A 318 -14.83 6.97 23.28
CA ASN A 318 -15.87 7.55 24.12
C ASN A 318 -16.98 6.52 24.47
N SER A 319 -16.55 5.30 24.81
CA SER A 319 -17.48 4.20 25.09
C SER A 319 -18.28 4.42 26.36
N LYS A 320 -19.58 4.13 26.31
CA LYS A 320 -20.50 4.16 27.46
C LYS A 320 -21.44 2.97 27.42
N LYS A 321 -21.99 2.59 28.59
CA LYS A 321 -23.07 1.60 28.69
C LYS A 321 -24.40 2.30 28.50
N ILE A 322 -25.27 1.71 27.68
CA ILE A 322 -26.65 2.15 27.49
C ILE A 322 -27.59 0.98 27.76
N LYS A 323 -28.71 1.25 28.44
CA LYS A 323 -29.75 0.25 28.71
C LYS A 323 -30.53 -0.08 27.44
N VAL A 324 -30.80 -1.34 27.23
CA VAL A 324 -31.78 -1.80 26.24
C VAL A 324 -33.18 -1.43 26.72
N TYR A 325 -33.94 -0.74 25.87
CA TYR A 325 -35.31 -0.33 26.22
C TYR A 325 -36.17 -1.54 26.61
N GLY A 326 -36.88 -1.43 27.73
CA GLY A 326 -37.74 -2.50 28.25
C GLY A 326 -37.00 -3.71 28.86
N SER A 327 -35.70 -3.57 29.17
CA SER A 327 -34.88 -4.66 29.74
C SER A 327 -33.84 -4.11 30.72
N ASP A 328 -33.36 -4.98 31.62
CA ASP A 328 -32.21 -4.66 32.48
C ASP A 328 -30.86 -4.89 31.80
N LYS A 329 -30.85 -5.35 30.54
CA LYS A 329 -29.67 -5.58 29.75
C LYS A 329 -29.01 -4.25 29.37
N GLU A 330 -27.68 -4.21 29.45
CA GLU A 330 -26.84 -3.11 28.97
C GLU A 330 -26.02 -3.56 27.76
N VAL A 331 -25.77 -2.62 26.87
CA VAL A 331 -24.83 -2.77 25.73
C VAL A 331 -23.80 -1.66 25.77
N VAL A 332 -22.58 -1.97 25.32
CA VAL A 332 -21.51 -0.96 25.16
C VAL A 332 -21.74 -0.24 23.83
N TYR A 333 -21.76 1.08 23.89
CA TYR A 333 -21.89 1.95 22.73
C TYR A 333 -20.76 2.99 22.73
N ASP A 334 -20.04 3.05 21.62
CA ASP A 334 -19.05 4.10 21.38
C ASP A 334 -19.60 5.05 20.29
N PRO A 335 -20.02 6.27 20.67
CA PRO A 335 -20.55 7.26 19.72
C PRO A 335 -19.47 7.82 18.82
N GLU A 336 -18.20 7.75 19.20
CA GLU A 336 -17.12 8.31 18.41
C GLU A 336 -16.75 7.38 17.25
N LYS A 337 -17.01 7.86 16.04
CA LYS A 337 -16.48 7.26 14.82
C LYS A 337 -15.07 7.74 14.64
N ARG A 338 -14.09 6.84 14.55
CA ARG A 338 -12.70 7.21 14.45
C ARG A 338 -11.90 6.25 13.58
N ILE A 339 -10.91 6.80 12.89
CA ILE A 339 -9.94 6.07 12.08
C ILE A 339 -8.52 6.48 12.47
N GLY A 340 -7.57 5.61 12.17
CA GLY A 340 -6.15 5.87 12.38
C GLY A 340 -5.37 5.87 11.09
N ILE A 341 -4.31 6.66 11.06
CA ILE A 341 -3.30 6.69 10.01
C ILE A 341 -1.97 6.33 10.62
N THR A 342 -1.21 5.46 9.98
CA THR A 342 0.16 5.10 10.39
C THR A 342 1.06 4.92 9.17
N ILE A 343 2.36 5.05 9.38
CA ILE A 343 3.38 4.68 8.41
C ILE A 343 3.67 3.17 8.55
N SER A 344 3.93 2.50 7.44
CA SER A 344 4.37 1.09 7.43
C SER A 344 5.68 0.91 8.20
N ASP A 345 5.67 0.06 9.23
CA ASP A 345 6.88 -0.26 9.99
C ASP A 345 7.77 -1.28 9.27
N ILE A 346 7.15 -2.16 8.48
CA ILE A 346 7.88 -3.22 7.77
C ILE A 346 8.44 -2.76 6.42
N GLY A 347 7.99 -1.58 5.95
CA GLY A 347 8.37 -1.00 4.67
C GLY A 347 7.67 -1.63 3.47
N ALA A 348 7.53 -0.87 2.38
CA ALA A 348 6.69 -1.26 1.25
C ALA A 348 7.13 -2.56 0.58
N SER A 349 8.42 -2.75 0.30
CA SER A 349 8.91 -3.98 -0.36
C SER A 349 8.66 -5.24 0.47
N ASN A 350 8.88 -5.16 1.80
CA ASN A 350 8.60 -6.29 2.68
C ASN A 350 7.09 -6.55 2.79
N ALA A 351 6.27 -5.49 2.83
CA ALA A 351 4.82 -5.63 2.86
C ALA A 351 4.28 -6.27 1.57
N VAL A 352 4.79 -5.88 0.39
CA VAL A 352 4.45 -6.50 -0.89
C VAL A 352 4.82 -7.99 -0.91
N SER A 353 6.03 -8.33 -0.49
CA SER A 353 6.48 -9.73 -0.44
C SER A 353 5.67 -10.56 0.55
N LEU A 354 5.40 -10.02 1.74
CA LEU A 354 4.55 -10.63 2.75
C LEU A 354 3.11 -10.79 2.23
N GLY A 355 2.60 -9.77 1.55
CA GLY A 355 1.27 -9.79 0.92
C GLY A 355 1.17 -10.87 -0.14
N ALA A 356 2.16 -10.99 -1.01
CA ALA A 356 2.22 -12.06 -2.01
C ALA A 356 2.20 -13.45 -1.35
N TYR A 357 3.01 -13.64 -0.31
CA TYR A 357 3.06 -14.89 0.44
C TYR A 357 1.71 -15.25 1.09
N LEU A 358 1.15 -14.33 1.87
CA LEU A 358 -0.10 -14.56 2.60
C LEU A 358 -1.30 -14.70 1.65
N TYR A 359 -1.34 -13.89 0.58
CA TYR A 359 -2.39 -13.98 -0.43
C TYR A 359 -2.42 -15.37 -1.09
N ALA A 360 -1.25 -15.91 -1.43
CA ALA A 360 -1.19 -17.28 -1.97
C ALA A 360 -1.73 -18.30 -0.98
N LEU A 361 -1.33 -18.24 0.30
CA LEU A 361 -1.78 -19.20 1.32
C LEU A 361 -3.29 -19.15 1.58
N ASP A 362 -3.89 -17.98 1.46
CA ASP A 362 -5.32 -17.79 1.70
C ASP A 362 -6.19 -18.18 0.48
N ASN A 363 -5.56 -18.44 -0.69
CA ASN A 363 -6.27 -18.71 -1.96
C ASN A 363 -5.90 -20.05 -2.62
N ILE A 364 -5.06 -20.90 -2.00
CA ILE A 364 -4.77 -22.28 -2.45
C ILE A 364 -5.73 -23.32 -1.90
#